data_9324b74049f2ca30965e04c4c92a78e9
#
_entry.id   9324b74049f2ca30965e04c4c92a78e9
#
_cell.length_a   1.000
_cell.length_b   1.000
_cell.length_c   1.000
_cell.angle_alpha   90.00
_cell.angle_beta   90.00
_cell.angle_gamma   90.00
#
_symmetry.space_group_name_H-M   'P 1'
#
loop_
_entity.id
_entity.type
_entity.pdbx_description
1 polymer ?
#
loop_
_entity_poly.entity_id
_entity_poly.type
_entity_poly.pdbx_seq_one_letter_code
_entity_poly.pdbx_strand_id
1 'polypeptide(L)'
;PLRLLLLAEEPAWTALLRECLAPLGSAAVLISAPSWESVSSLFEDNRHAVLLTVPALQPAPGRCSLPTVLLLEHEPATAPDGVSDWLVFDALDTDMLRRCLRHVRERGVLENTLQRLAEQDPLTGIANRQGFQTLLTARLAENDGRGLALGHLDLDNFRHANDALGHQAGDRLILQVVARLKSQLEIGDQLARLGSDEFALLIDTRRAPQRAEWMAERITEALAEPYWVDGESLLIGSSLGIAHARAQGGADPLMWHAHIAMQQAKSTQGCTFHIFNERINRN
;
A
#
# COMPACT_ATOMS: atom_id res chain seq x y z
N PRO A 1 -19.68 -14.72 -5.29
CA PRO A 1 -20.25 -15.13 -4.00
C PRO A 1 -19.46 -14.52 -2.83
N LEU A 2 -20.17 -14.18 -1.75
CA LEU A 2 -19.56 -13.78 -0.49
C LEU A 2 -18.86 -15.00 0.13
N ARG A 3 -17.57 -14.88 0.47
CA ARG A 3 -16.82 -15.95 1.12
C ARG A 3 -16.75 -15.70 2.61
N LEU A 4 -17.13 -16.70 3.40
CA LEU A 4 -17.08 -16.69 4.86
C LEU A 4 -16.08 -17.75 5.31
N LEU A 5 -15.09 -17.35 6.07
CA LEU A 5 -14.12 -18.26 6.68
C LEU A 5 -14.54 -18.48 8.12
N LEU A 6 -14.91 -19.71 8.48
CA LEU A 6 -15.30 -20.06 9.84
C LEU A 6 -14.13 -20.71 10.58
N LEU A 7 -13.70 -20.07 11.65
CA LEU A 7 -12.72 -20.58 12.60
C LEU A 7 -13.43 -20.89 13.93
N ALA A 8 -13.94 -22.09 14.04
CA ALA A 8 -14.60 -22.59 15.26
C ALA A 8 -14.42 -24.12 15.34
N GLU A 9 -14.17 -24.61 16.53
CA GLU A 9 -14.04 -26.05 16.79
C GLU A 9 -15.42 -26.71 16.98
N GLU A 10 -16.45 -25.97 17.37
CA GLU A 10 -17.78 -26.48 17.67
C GLU A 10 -18.61 -26.71 16.40
N PRO A 11 -19.07 -27.98 16.18
CA PRO A 11 -19.92 -28.30 15.03
C PRO A 11 -21.24 -27.53 14.99
N ALA A 12 -21.74 -27.12 16.16
CA ALA A 12 -23.01 -26.38 16.30
C ALA A 12 -23.02 -25.08 15.51
N TRP A 13 -21.94 -24.29 15.57
CA TRP A 13 -21.81 -23.08 14.77
C TRP A 13 -21.82 -23.34 13.27
N THR A 14 -21.13 -24.39 12.85
CA THR A 14 -21.12 -24.79 11.43
C THR A 14 -22.51 -25.17 10.94
N ALA A 15 -23.27 -25.93 11.73
CA ALA A 15 -24.62 -26.36 11.39
C ALA A 15 -25.58 -25.14 11.31
N LEU A 16 -25.58 -24.30 12.34
CA LEU A 16 -26.45 -23.11 12.41
C LEU A 16 -26.16 -22.12 11.28
N LEU A 17 -24.87 -21.82 11.02
CA LEU A 17 -24.49 -20.92 9.94
C LEU A 17 -24.87 -21.48 8.57
N ARG A 18 -24.75 -22.78 8.33
CA ARG A 18 -25.21 -23.41 7.08
C ARG A 18 -26.71 -23.30 6.91
N GLU A 19 -27.49 -23.48 7.96
CA GLU A 19 -28.94 -23.31 7.95
C GLU A 19 -29.31 -21.86 7.61
N CYS A 20 -28.69 -20.88 8.28
CA CYS A 20 -28.88 -19.44 8.00
C CYS A 20 -28.44 -19.01 6.60
N LEU A 21 -27.45 -19.68 6.02
CA LEU A 21 -26.96 -19.40 4.67
C LEU A 21 -27.74 -20.09 3.56
N ALA A 22 -28.44 -21.17 3.86
CA ALA A 22 -29.19 -21.94 2.86
C ALA A 22 -30.13 -21.09 2.00
N PRO A 23 -30.90 -20.12 2.54
CA PRO A 23 -31.75 -19.25 1.74
C PRO A 23 -31.00 -18.31 0.81
N LEU A 24 -29.67 -18.08 1.03
CA LEU A 24 -28.82 -17.24 0.19
C LEU A 24 -28.24 -18.01 -1.01
N GLY A 25 -28.36 -19.31 -1.04
CA GLY A 25 -27.90 -20.17 -2.15
C GLY A 25 -26.42 -19.96 -2.51
N SER A 26 -26.12 -19.83 -3.80
CA SER A 26 -24.76 -19.62 -4.30
C SER A 26 -24.19 -18.21 -4.04
N ALA A 27 -24.97 -17.32 -3.43
CA ALA A 27 -24.52 -15.96 -3.12
C ALA A 27 -23.51 -15.90 -1.96
N ALA A 28 -23.47 -16.95 -1.11
CA ALA A 28 -22.53 -17.07 0.00
C ALA A 28 -21.91 -18.48 0.07
N VAL A 29 -20.62 -18.56 0.38
CA VAL A 29 -19.88 -19.82 0.55
C VAL A 29 -19.21 -19.81 1.92
N LEU A 30 -19.49 -20.84 2.74
CA LEU A 30 -18.87 -21.04 4.04
C LEU A 30 -17.73 -22.06 3.92
N ILE A 31 -16.54 -21.64 4.31
CA ILE A 31 -15.33 -22.46 4.36
C ILE A 31 -14.96 -22.61 5.83
N SER A 32 -15.04 -23.82 6.38
CA SER A 32 -14.68 -24.08 7.78
C SER A 32 -13.22 -24.53 7.87
N ALA A 33 -12.50 -24.01 8.85
CA ALA A 33 -11.13 -24.37 9.16
C ALA A 33 -10.97 -24.61 10.66
N PRO A 34 -10.26 -25.67 11.08
CA PRO A 34 -10.12 -26.02 12.50
C PRO A 34 -9.07 -25.20 13.23
N SER A 35 -8.15 -24.55 12.52
CA SER A 35 -7.04 -23.80 13.12
C SER A 35 -6.72 -22.53 12.36
N TRP A 36 -6.02 -21.62 13.04
CA TRP A 36 -5.52 -20.39 12.45
C TRP A 36 -4.55 -20.63 11.27
N GLU A 37 -3.70 -21.64 11.36
CA GLU A 37 -2.76 -21.99 10.30
C GLU A 37 -3.51 -22.37 9.02
N SER A 38 -4.60 -23.13 9.16
CA SER A 38 -5.46 -23.52 8.03
C SER A 38 -6.17 -22.31 7.41
N VAL A 39 -6.63 -21.37 8.23
CA VAL A 39 -7.25 -20.12 7.76
C VAL A 39 -6.24 -19.24 7.05
N SER A 40 -5.05 -19.07 7.62
CA SER A 40 -4.02 -18.18 7.07
C SER A 40 -3.56 -18.60 5.67
N SER A 41 -3.51 -19.89 5.39
CA SER A 41 -3.19 -20.42 4.05
C SER A 41 -4.25 -20.10 2.99
N LEU A 42 -5.47 -19.79 3.40
CA LEU A 42 -6.58 -19.45 2.52
C LEU A 42 -6.70 -17.94 2.23
N PHE A 43 -5.89 -17.07 2.89
CA PHE A 43 -6.03 -15.61 2.76
C PHE A 43 -5.73 -15.11 1.36
N GLU A 44 -4.71 -15.64 0.68
CA GLU A 44 -4.34 -15.18 -0.66
C GLU A 44 -5.50 -15.33 -1.65
N ASP A 45 -6.24 -16.43 -1.56
CA ASP A 45 -7.39 -16.73 -2.43
C ASP A 45 -8.68 -16.03 -1.96
N ASN A 46 -8.72 -15.50 -0.73
CA ASN A 46 -9.94 -15.02 -0.07
C ASN A 46 -9.82 -13.61 0.52
N ARG A 47 -9.10 -12.72 -0.13
CA ARG A 47 -8.84 -11.32 0.33
C ARG A 47 -10.10 -10.49 0.64
N HIS A 48 -11.25 -10.89 0.14
CA HIS A 48 -12.55 -10.23 0.36
C HIS A 48 -13.50 -11.07 1.22
N ALA A 49 -12.99 -12.07 1.92
CA ALA A 49 -13.79 -12.87 2.83
C ALA A 49 -14.04 -12.14 4.16
N VAL A 50 -15.03 -12.63 4.90
CA VAL A 50 -15.27 -12.26 6.29
C VAL A 50 -14.87 -13.44 7.17
N LEU A 51 -14.06 -13.18 8.19
CA LEU A 51 -13.69 -14.19 9.19
C LEU A 51 -14.78 -14.25 10.27
N LEU A 52 -15.35 -15.43 10.48
CA LEU A 52 -16.23 -15.74 11.62
C LEU A 52 -15.42 -16.56 12.61
N THR A 53 -15.31 -16.13 13.87
CA THR A 53 -14.49 -16.83 14.88
C THR A 53 -15.10 -16.76 16.27
N VAL A 54 -14.78 -17.71 17.12
CA VAL A 54 -15.12 -17.68 18.55
C VAL A 54 -14.03 -16.98 19.35
N PRO A 55 -14.34 -16.45 20.55
CA PRO A 55 -13.36 -15.69 21.37
C PRO A 55 -12.05 -16.44 21.62
N ALA A 56 -12.12 -17.74 21.86
CA ALA A 56 -10.97 -18.59 22.14
C ALA A 56 -9.98 -18.70 20.97
N LEU A 57 -10.45 -18.50 19.73
CA LEU A 57 -9.68 -18.62 18.50
C LEU A 57 -9.46 -17.27 17.78
N GLN A 58 -9.88 -16.17 18.41
CA GLN A 58 -9.69 -14.83 17.85
C GLN A 58 -8.19 -14.54 17.61
N PRO A 59 -7.79 -14.14 16.41
CA PRO A 59 -6.42 -13.78 16.14
C PRO A 59 -6.01 -12.52 16.91
N ALA A 60 -4.74 -12.45 17.32
CA ALA A 60 -4.20 -11.26 17.96
C ALA A 60 -4.37 -10.01 17.06
N PRO A 61 -4.52 -8.81 17.63
CA PRO A 61 -4.64 -7.57 16.86
C PRO A 61 -3.50 -7.42 15.84
N GLY A 62 -3.85 -7.07 14.59
CA GLY A 62 -2.90 -6.92 13.49
C GLY A 62 -2.46 -8.23 12.81
N ARG A 63 -2.88 -9.39 13.29
CA ARG A 63 -2.54 -10.70 12.69
C ARG A 63 -3.50 -11.10 11.57
N CYS A 64 -4.68 -10.51 11.53
CA CYS A 64 -5.70 -10.74 10.50
C CYS A 64 -6.09 -9.41 9.84
N SER A 65 -6.04 -9.36 8.52
CA SER A 65 -6.48 -8.20 7.73
C SER A 65 -7.93 -8.31 7.26
N LEU A 66 -8.59 -9.46 7.50
CA LEU A 66 -9.99 -9.66 7.13
C LEU A 66 -10.92 -9.03 8.18
N PRO A 67 -12.07 -8.50 7.74
CA PRO A 67 -13.15 -8.14 8.66
C PRO A 67 -13.52 -9.35 9.51
N THR A 68 -13.49 -9.20 10.83
CA THR A 68 -13.72 -10.30 11.77
C THR A 68 -15.04 -10.11 12.50
N VAL A 69 -15.86 -11.14 12.48
CA VAL A 69 -17.14 -11.25 13.24
C VAL A 69 -16.96 -12.27 14.35
N LEU A 70 -17.26 -11.86 15.56
CA LEU A 70 -17.17 -12.74 16.72
C LEU A 70 -18.47 -13.52 16.91
N LEU A 71 -18.33 -14.82 17.16
CA LEU A 71 -19.44 -15.72 17.44
C LEU A 71 -19.52 -15.92 18.96
N LEU A 72 -20.61 -15.50 19.59
CA LEU A 72 -20.80 -15.51 21.03
C LEU A 72 -21.98 -16.38 21.42
N GLU A 73 -21.91 -17.03 22.59
CA GLU A 73 -23.05 -17.75 23.15
C GLU A 73 -24.11 -16.79 23.69
N HIS A 74 -23.66 -15.68 24.30
CA HIS A 74 -24.51 -14.69 24.95
C HIS A 74 -24.16 -13.27 24.53
N GLU A 75 -25.14 -12.36 24.66
CA GLU A 75 -24.95 -10.94 24.35
C GLU A 75 -23.84 -10.35 25.26
N PRO A 76 -22.83 -9.66 24.69
CA PRO A 76 -21.76 -9.08 25.47
C PRO A 76 -22.23 -7.80 26.17
N ALA A 77 -21.75 -7.54 27.40
CA ALA A 77 -22.08 -6.33 28.15
C ALA A 77 -21.52 -5.05 27.48
N THR A 78 -20.44 -5.18 26.72
CA THR A 78 -19.80 -4.12 25.93
C THR A 78 -19.39 -4.67 24.57
N ALA A 79 -19.32 -3.80 23.57
CA ALA A 79 -18.85 -4.21 22.25
C ALA A 79 -17.43 -4.81 22.34
N PRO A 80 -17.17 -5.98 21.75
CA PRO A 80 -15.85 -6.61 21.78
C PRO A 80 -14.83 -5.76 21.00
N ASP A 81 -13.63 -5.62 21.53
CA ASP A 81 -12.54 -4.89 20.89
C ASP A 81 -11.92 -5.68 19.73
N GLY A 82 -11.48 -4.95 18.70
CA GLY A 82 -10.71 -5.51 17.59
C GLY A 82 -11.52 -6.35 16.61
N VAL A 83 -12.86 -6.31 16.65
CA VAL A 83 -13.76 -7.00 15.72
C VAL A 83 -14.65 -6.03 14.97
N SER A 84 -15.14 -6.46 13.81
CA SER A 84 -16.01 -5.63 12.97
C SER A 84 -17.47 -5.68 13.42
N ASP A 85 -17.90 -6.84 13.96
CA ASP A 85 -19.26 -7.09 14.47
C ASP A 85 -19.28 -8.39 15.29
N TRP A 86 -20.43 -8.75 15.88
CA TRP A 86 -20.64 -10.04 16.56
C TRP A 86 -22.03 -10.62 16.28
N LEU A 87 -22.13 -11.93 16.47
CA LEU A 87 -23.36 -12.70 16.34
C LEU A 87 -23.55 -13.56 17.60
N VAL A 88 -24.77 -13.63 18.09
CA VAL A 88 -25.13 -14.41 19.29
C VAL A 88 -25.87 -15.67 18.85
N PHE A 89 -25.47 -16.84 19.39
CA PHE A 89 -25.96 -18.14 18.97
C PHE A 89 -27.51 -18.27 19.05
N ASP A 90 -28.08 -17.92 20.20
CA ASP A 90 -29.52 -18.07 20.44
C ASP A 90 -30.38 -17.06 19.64
N ALA A 91 -29.78 -15.97 19.16
CA ALA A 91 -30.49 -14.95 18.40
C ALA A 91 -30.18 -15.01 16.89
N LEU A 92 -29.33 -15.95 16.47
CA LEU A 92 -28.87 -16.02 15.07
C LEU A 92 -29.94 -16.60 14.16
N ASP A 93 -30.37 -15.80 13.21
CA ASP A 93 -31.23 -16.19 12.10
C ASP A 93 -30.65 -15.65 10.75
N THR A 94 -31.31 -15.98 9.66
CA THR A 94 -30.91 -15.56 8.31
C THR A 94 -30.88 -14.04 8.17
N ASP A 95 -31.81 -13.31 8.76
CA ASP A 95 -31.92 -11.87 8.62
C ASP A 95 -30.87 -11.15 9.48
N MET A 96 -30.60 -11.66 10.69
CA MET A 96 -29.52 -11.20 11.55
C MET A 96 -28.16 -11.39 10.86
N LEU A 97 -27.89 -12.58 10.34
CA LEU A 97 -26.67 -12.88 9.60
C LEU A 97 -26.50 -11.97 8.37
N ARG A 98 -27.55 -11.81 7.58
CA ARG A 98 -27.55 -10.93 6.41
C ARG A 98 -27.27 -9.49 6.78
N ARG A 99 -27.86 -8.96 7.85
CA ARG A 99 -27.65 -7.61 8.37
C ARG A 99 -26.22 -7.42 8.84
N CYS A 100 -25.68 -8.33 9.63
CA CYS A 100 -24.29 -8.32 10.11
C CYS A 100 -23.32 -8.31 8.93
N LEU A 101 -23.45 -9.22 7.97
CA LEU A 101 -22.56 -9.30 6.80
C LEU A 101 -22.63 -8.05 5.92
N ARG A 102 -23.79 -7.43 5.77
CA ARG A 102 -23.94 -6.17 5.08
C ARG A 102 -23.20 -5.04 5.81
N HIS A 103 -23.42 -4.91 7.12
CA HIS A 103 -22.77 -3.90 7.97
C HIS A 103 -21.23 -4.02 7.93
N VAL A 104 -20.71 -5.23 8.08
CA VAL A 104 -19.27 -5.51 8.01
C VAL A 104 -18.68 -5.12 6.65
N ARG A 105 -19.39 -5.42 5.55
CA ARG A 105 -18.96 -5.03 4.21
C ARG A 105 -18.95 -3.52 4.00
N GLU A 106 -20.04 -2.85 4.39
CA GLU A 106 -20.16 -1.38 4.28
C GLU A 106 -19.06 -0.68 5.08
N ARG A 107 -18.81 -1.15 6.31
CA ARG A 107 -17.72 -0.65 7.16
C ARG A 107 -16.35 -0.91 6.52
N GLY A 108 -16.09 -2.12 6.02
CA GLY A 108 -14.83 -2.45 5.36
C GLY A 108 -14.58 -1.61 4.10
N VAL A 109 -15.62 -1.35 3.29
CA VAL A 109 -15.52 -0.44 2.14
C VAL A 109 -15.19 0.99 2.58
N LEU A 110 -15.82 1.46 3.65
CA LEU A 110 -15.55 2.80 4.18
C LEU A 110 -14.13 2.91 4.75
N GLU A 111 -13.69 1.95 5.56
CA GLU A 111 -12.34 1.90 6.12
C GLU A 111 -11.27 1.86 5.02
N ASN A 112 -11.44 0.99 4.01
CA ASN A 112 -10.54 0.93 2.85
C ASN A 112 -10.54 2.24 2.04
N THR A 113 -11.68 2.91 1.92
CA THR A 113 -11.77 4.19 1.22
C THR A 113 -11.05 5.28 2.00
N LEU A 114 -11.25 5.34 3.33
CA LEU A 114 -10.54 6.28 4.20
C LEU A 114 -9.03 6.04 4.17
N GLN A 115 -8.59 4.78 4.22
CA GLN A 115 -7.18 4.43 4.11
C GLN A 115 -6.59 4.86 2.76
N ARG A 116 -7.28 4.59 1.65
CA ARG A 116 -6.85 5.06 0.33
C ARG A 116 -6.72 6.58 0.26
N LEU A 117 -7.69 7.31 0.80
CA LEU A 117 -7.65 8.78 0.84
C LEU A 117 -6.50 9.29 1.71
N ALA A 118 -6.16 8.58 2.79
CA ALA A 118 -5.05 8.94 3.69
C ALA A 118 -3.68 8.60 3.10
N GLU A 119 -3.54 7.51 2.32
CA GLU A 119 -2.25 6.93 1.92
C GLU A 119 -1.94 7.04 0.42
N GLN A 120 -2.89 7.46 -0.42
CA GLN A 120 -2.68 7.58 -1.87
C GLN A 120 -2.83 9.02 -2.36
N ASP A 121 -2.08 9.37 -3.41
CA ASP A 121 -2.23 10.61 -4.14
C ASP A 121 -3.48 10.54 -5.05
N PRO A 122 -4.42 11.50 -4.94
CA PRO A 122 -5.71 11.42 -5.63
C PRO A 122 -5.60 11.55 -7.15
N LEU A 123 -4.56 12.20 -7.67
CA LEU A 123 -4.35 12.36 -9.10
C LEU A 123 -3.78 11.09 -9.74
N THR A 124 -2.78 10.50 -9.09
CA THR A 124 -1.96 9.45 -9.69
C THR A 124 -2.26 8.05 -9.18
N GLY A 125 -2.95 7.94 -8.03
CA GLY A 125 -3.27 6.68 -7.37
C GLY A 125 -2.06 5.92 -6.78
N ILE A 126 -0.84 6.47 -6.88
CA ILE A 126 0.33 5.93 -6.18
C ILE A 126 0.32 6.36 -4.70
N ALA A 127 1.22 5.82 -3.89
CA ALA A 127 1.34 6.24 -2.50
C ALA A 127 1.59 7.75 -2.41
N ASN A 128 0.97 8.42 -1.44
CA ASN A 128 1.30 9.77 -1.05
C ASN A 128 2.45 9.77 -0.02
N ARG A 129 2.82 10.93 0.51
CA ARG A 129 3.89 11.07 1.52
C ARG A 129 3.64 10.18 2.75
N GLN A 130 2.41 10.14 3.26
CA GLN A 130 2.06 9.34 4.44
C GLN A 130 2.11 7.84 4.15
N GLY A 131 1.49 7.40 3.04
CA GLY A 131 1.55 6.01 2.61
C GLY A 131 2.97 5.53 2.34
N PHE A 132 3.81 6.40 1.77
CA PHE A 132 5.22 6.07 1.58
C PHE A 132 5.99 5.93 2.89
N GLN A 133 5.74 6.78 3.88
CA GLN A 133 6.38 6.71 5.20
C GLN A 133 6.03 5.39 5.91
N THR A 134 4.76 5.00 5.88
CA THR A 134 4.28 3.72 6.42
C THR A 134 4.99 2.55 5.75
N LEU A 135 5.02 2.55 4.44
CA LEU A 135 5.65 1.51 3.63
C LEU A 135 7.16 1.43 3.85
N LEU A 136 7.86 2.58 3.86
CA LEU A 136 9.30 2.64 4.09
C LEU A 136 9.66 2.08 5.47
N THR A 137 8.90 2.45 6.50
CA THR A 137 9.12 1.96 7.88
C THR A 137 8.95 0.43 7.94
N ALA A 138 7.90 -0.11 7.32
CA ALA A 138 7.66 -1.55 7.26
C ALA A 138 8.80 -2.29 6.52
N ARG A 139 9.23 -1.78 5.37
CA ARG A 139 10.30 -2.38 4.57
C ARG A 139 11.66 -2.33 5.25
N LEU A 140 11.95 -1.26 6.01
CA LEU A 140 13.18 -1.16 6.81
C LEU A 140 13.20 -2.13 7.98
N ALA A 141 12.03 -2.44 8.57
CA ALA A 141 11.92 -3.46 9.62
C ALA A 141 12.17 -4.88 9.09
N GLU A 142 11.90 -5.13 7.81
CA GLU A 142 12.28 -6.36 7.13
C GLU A 142 13.82 -6.38 6.93
N ASN A 143 14.55 -7.37 7.44
CA ASN A 143 15.98 -7.54 7.22
C ASN A 143 16.91 -6.37 7.67
N ASP A 144 16.54 -5.62 8.70
CA ASP A 144 17.30 -4.44 9.18
C ASP A 144 17.58 -3.39 8.10
N GLY A 145 16.70 -3.26 7.11
CA GLY A 145 16.85 -2.33 5.99
C GLY A 145 17.89 -2.74 4.94
N ARG A 146 18.53 -3.88 5.08
CA ARG A 146 19.55 -4.35 4.11
C ARG A 146 18.91 -4.66 2.76
N GLY A 147 19.60 -4.26 1.69
CA GLY A 147 19.15 -4.53 0.33
C GLY A 147 18.00 -3.62 -0.12
N LEU A 148 17.93 -2.41 0.42
CA LEU A 148 17.03 -1.35 -0.02
C LEU A 148 17.83 -0.11 -0.41
N ALA A 149 17.34 0.59 -1.45
CA ALA A 149 17.77 1.94 -1.78
C ALA A 149 16.55 2.84 -1.94
N LEU A 150 16.70 4.10 -1.58
CA LEU A 150 15.69 5.12 -1.73
C LEU A 150 16.13 6.14 -2.77
N GLY A 151 15.27 6.37 -3.77
CA GLY A 151 15.40 7.47 -4.72
C GLY A 151 14.49 8.62 -4.31
N HIS A 152 15.02 9.85 -4.29
CA HIS A 152 14.24 11.08 -4.20
C HIS A 152 14.39 11.84 -5.51
N LEU A 153 13.28 12.04 -6.21
CA LEU A 153 13.23 12.64 -7.54
C LEU A 153 12.41 13.93 -7.50
N ASP A 154 12.87 14.93 -8.23
CA ASP A 154 12.19 16.20 -8.42
C ASP A 154 12.17 16.53 -9.92
N LEU A 155 11.06 17.07 -10.43
CA LEU A 155 10.94 17.51 -11.82
C LEU A 155 11.41 18.97 -11.94
N ASP A 156 12.44 19.17 -12.75
CA ASP A 156 13.03 20.50 -12.92
C ASP A 156 12.07 21.42 -13.69
N ASN A 157 11.88 22.63 -13.14
CA ASN A 157 11.03 23.67 -13.74
C ASN A 157 9.55 23.33 -13.94
N PHE A 158 9.01 22.32 -13.24
CA PHE A 158 7.61 21.92 -13.35
C PHE A 158 6.64 23.09 -13.07
N ARG A 159 6.98 23.97 -12.11
CA ARG A 159 6.18 25.16 -11.83
C ARG A 159 6.06 26.08 -13.07
N HIS A 160 7.15 26.30 -13.80
CA HIS A 160 7.10 27.10 -15.03
C HIS A 160 6.24 26.46 -16.12
N ALA A 161 6.25 25.13 -16.22
CA ALA A 161 5.34 24.42 -17.12
C ALA A 161 3.87 24.64 -16.74
N ASN A 162 3.54 24.56 -15.44
CA ASN A 162 2.20 24.88 -14.94
C ASN A 162 1.76 26.32 -15.22
N ASP A 163 2.67 27.28 -15.00
CA ASP A 163 2.41 28.71 -15.21
C ASP A 163 2.18 29.02 -16.71
N ALA A 164 2.85 28.30 -17.60
CA ALA A 164 2.73 28.49 -19.04
C ALA A 164 1.51 27.78 -19.65
N LEU A 165 1.20 26.57 -19.22
CA LEU A 165 0.21 25.68 -19.85
C LEU A 165 -1.08 25.47 -19.02
N GLY A 166 -1.05 25.95 -17.78
CA GLY A 166 -2.15 25.77 -16.82
C GLY A 166 -2.09 24.42 -16.04
N HIS A 167 -2.74 24.40 -14.89
CA HIS A 167 -2.70 23.26 -13.96
C HIS A 167 -3.23 21.95 -14.57
N GLN A 168 -4.23 22.00 -15.45
CA GLN A 168 -4.75 20.79 -16.10
C GLN A 168 -3.73 20.13 -17.03
N ALA A 169 -2.91 20.92 -17.71
CA ALA A 169 -1.81 20.41 -18.53
C ALA A 169 -0.71 19.80 -17.65
N GLY A 170 -0.41 20.46 -16.52
CA GLY A 170 0.52 19.94 -15.52
C GLY A 170 0.05 18.59 -14.92
N ASP A 171 -1.24 18.44 -14.62
CA ASP A 171 -1.80 17.17 -14.17
C ASP A 171 -1.62 16.05 -15.19
N ARG A 172 -1.86 16.33 -16.48
CA ARG A 172 -1.62 15.35 -17.57
C ARG A 172 -0.15 14.99 -17.71
N LEU A 173 0.73 15.96 -17.53
CA LEU A 173 2.18 15.75 -17.53
C LEU A 173 2.59 14.83 -16.37
N ILE A 174 2.12 15.10 -15.14
CA ILE A 174 2.37 14.24 -13.97
C ILE A 174 1.92 12.80 -14.22
N LEU A 175 0.76 12.59 -14.84
CA LEU A 175 0.27 11.24 -15.18
C LEU A 175 1.21 10.54 -16.17
N GLN A 176 1.75 11.24 -17.15
CA GLN A 176 2.74 10.67 -18.09
C GLN A 176 4.07 10.38 -17.39
N VAL A 177 4.55 11.25 -16.49
CA VAL A 177 5.74 11.02 -15.66
C VAL A 177 5.56 9.74 -14.84
N VAL A 178 4.43 9.61 -14.13
CA VAL A 178 4.14 8.41 -13.33
C VAL A 178 4.07 7.15 -14.19
N ALA A 179 3.49 7.22 -15.39
CA ALA A 179 3.47 6.09 -16.32
C ALA A 179 4.89 5.66 -16.74
N ARG A 180 5.76 6.62 -17.05
CA ARG A 180 7.18 6.34 -17.38
C ARG A 180 7.93 5.77 -16.18
N LEU A 181 7.79 6.36 -14.99
CA LEU A 181 8.41 5.83 -13.78
C LEU A 181 7.97 4.38 -13.52
N LYS A 182 6.66 4.11 -13.57
CA LYS A 182 6.12 2.74 -13.38
C LYS A 182 6.69 1.74 -14.39
N SER A 183 6.94 2.15 -15.63
CA SER A 183 7.50 1.26 -16.65
C SER A 183 8.96 0.86 -16.38
N GLN A 184 9.68 1.59 -15.53
CA GLN A 184 11.05 1.28 -15.11
C GLN A 184 11.12 0.39 -13.88
N LEU A 185 10.03 0.29 -13.10
CA LEU A 185 9.99 -0.45 -11.85
C LEU A 185 9.78 -1.95 -12.07
N GLU A 186 10.33 -2.74 -11.16
CA GLU A 186 10.16 -4.19 -11.10
C GLU A 186 9.31 -4.62 -9.90
N ILE A 187 9.00 -5.91 -9.84
CA ILE A 187 8.26 -6.48 -8.71
C ILE A 187 9.06 -6.27 -7.42
N GLY A 188 8.42 -5.65 -6.44
CA GLY A 188 9.04 -5.33 -5.14
C GLY A 188 9.48 -3.88 -4.99
N ASP A 189 9.59 -3.13 -6.11
CA ASP A 189 9.80 -1.69 -6.04
C ASP A 189 8.51 -0.93 -5.74
N GLN A 190 8.66 0.27 -5.20
CA GLN A 190 7.53 1.13 -4.86
C GLN A 190 7.76 2.56 -5.35
N LEU A 191 6.68 3.22 -5.73
CA LEU A 191 6.67 4.60 -6.20
C LEU A 191 5.66 5.39 -5.37
N ALA A 192 6.06 6.59 -4.97
CA ALA A 192 5.20 7.53 -4.26
C ALA A 192 5.35 8.95 -4.81
N ARG A 193 4.32 9.76 -4.62
CA ARG A 193 4.34 11.20 -4.87
C ARG A 193 4.37 11.94 -3.54
N LEU A 194 5.45 12.67 -3.30
CA LEU A 194 5.68 13.37 -2.04
C LEU A 194 5.17 14.82 -2.04
N GLY A 195 5.03 15.41 -3.21
CA GLY A 195 4.62 16.80 -3.43
C GLY A 195 4.08 17.00 -4.83
N SER A 196 4.03 18.25 -5.30
CA SER A 196 3.53 18.61 -6.64
C SER A 196 4.33 17.95 -7.76
N ASP A 197 5.65 17.97 -7.62
CA ASP A 197 6.70 17.60 -8.57
C ASP A 197 7.76 16.68 -7.95
N GLU A 198 7.57 16.27 -6.69
CA GLU A 198 8.47 15.40 -5.95
C GLU A 198 7.94 13.94 -5.89
N PHE A 199 8.84 13.00 -6.15
CA PHE A 199 8.56 11.57 -6.09
C PHE A 199 9.59 10.84 -5.23
N ALA A 200 9.18 9.71 -4.68
CA ALA A 200 10.08 8.77 -4.02
C ALA A 200 9.98 7.38 -4.64
N LEU A 201 11.12 6.71 -4.72
CA LEU A 201 11.23 5.34 -5.20
C LEU A 201 11.86 4.49 -4.09
N LEU A 202 11.28 3.35 -3.79
CA LEU A 202 11.91 2.35 -2.93
C LEU A 202 12.31 1.17 -3.80
N ILE A 203 13.61 0.91 -3.89
CA ILE A 203 14.23 -0.02 -4.84
C ILE A 203 14.77 -1.22 -4.05
N ASP A 204 14.32 -2.41 -4.43
CA ASP A 204 14.85 -3.66 -3.89
C ASP A 204 16.20 -3.99 -4.53
N THR A 205 17.28 -3.91 -3.75
CA THR A 205 18.65 -4.18 -4.20
C THR A 205 19.22 -5.50 -3.66
N ARG A 206 18.37 -6.35 -3.05
CA ARG A 206 18.81 -7.63 -2.45
C ARG A 206 19.48 -8.58 -3.44
N ARG A 207 19.02 -8.57 -4.70
CA ARG A 207 19.55 -9.45 -5.76
C ARG A 207 20.75 -8.85 -6.48
N ALA A 208 20.85 -7.52 -6.56
CA ALA A 208 21.91 -6.82 -7.26
C ALA A 208 22.16 -5.45 -6.56
N PRO A 209 23.25 -5.29 -5.80
CA PRO A 209 23.53 -4.04 -5.10
C PRO A 209 23.60 -2.81 -6.00
N GLN A 210 24.07 -2.95 -7.24
CA GLN A 210 24.18 -1.85 -8.22
C GLN A 210 22.85 -1.55 -8.95
N ARG A 211 21.77 -2.23 -8.58
CA ARG A 211 20.48 -2.08 -9.26
C ARG A 211 19.91 -0.66 -9.13
N ALA A 212 20.19 0.01 -8.00
CA ALA A 212 19.72 1.37 -7.77
C ALA A 212 20.36 2.36 -8.75
N GLU A 213 21.65 2.21 -9.03
CA GLU A 213 22.40 3.00 -9.99
C GLU A 213 21.87 2.80 -11.42
N TRP A 214 21.73 1.55 -11.84
CA TRP A 214 21.17 1.23 -13.17
C TRP A 214 19.74 1.74 -13.34
N MET A 215 18.94 1.66 -12.28
CA MET A 215 17.58 2.19 -12.31
C MET A 215 17.60 3.72 -12.39
N ALA A 216 18.51 4.39 -11.69
CA ALA A 216 18.65 5.85 -11.77
C ALA A 216 18.98 6.30 -13.18
N GLU A 217 19.93 5.65 -13.87
CA GLU A 217 20.26 5.91 -15.26
C GLU A 217 19.03 5.75 -16.16
N ARG A 218 18.37 4.61 -16.08
CA ARG A 218 17.18 4.32 -16.89
C ARG A 218 16.03 5.29 -16.66
N ILE A 219 15.81 5.70 -15.39
CA ILE A 219 14.76 6.66 -15.04
C ILE A 219 15.10 8.04 -15.62
N THR A 220 16.32 8.53 -15.43
CA THR A 220 16.72 9.84 -15.94
C THR A 220 16.68 9.89 -17.47
N GLU A 221 17.11 8.84 -18.16
CA GLU A 221 16.98 8.70 -19.61
C GLU A 221 15.50 8.69 -20.06
N ALA A 222 14.66 7.89 -19.41
CA ALA A 222 13.24 7.82 -19.75
C ALA A 222 12.50 9.13 -19.52
N LEU A 223 12.84 9.87 -18.48
CA LEU A 223 12.22 11.17 -18.17
C LEU A 223 12.73 12.29 -19.10
N ALA A 224 13.91 12.17 -19.67
CA ALA A 224 14.45 13.14 -20.64
C ALA A 224 13.73 13.12 -22.00
N GLU A 225 13.01 12.05 -22.32
CA GLU A 225 12.23 11.94 -23.54
C GLU A 225 11.07 12.97 -23.56
N PRO A 226 10.72 13.55 -24.74
CA PRO A 226 9.65 14.53 -24.83
C PRO A 226 8.30 13.99 -24.32
N TYR A 227 7.53 14.88 -23.69
CA TYR A 227 6.14 14.65 -23.30
C TYR A 227 5.21 15.33 -24.28
N TRP A 228 4.09 14.73 -24.58
CA TRP A 228 3.06 15.29 -25.44
C TRP A 228 1.83 15.66 -24.59
N VAL A 229 1.62 16.96 -24.44
CA VAL A 229 0.48 17.49 -23.67
C VAL A 229 -0.25 18.50 -24.54
N ASP A 230 -1.56 18.25 -24.78
CA ASP A 230 -2.44 19.09 -25.57
C ASP A 230 -1.92 19.41 -27.01
N GLY A 231 -1.16 18.49 -27.58
CA GLY A 231 -0.60 18.64 -28.93
C GLY A 231 0.75 19.38 -28.96
N GLU A 232 1.26 19.82 -27.81
CA GLU A 232 2.58 20.42 -27.69
C GLU A 232 3.61 19.46 -27.12
N SER A 233 4.83 19.54 -27.60
CA SER A 233 5.97 18.77 -27.13
C SER A 233 6.70 19.54 -26.02
N LEU A 234 6.86 18.92 -24.86
CA LEU A 234 7.50 19.47 -23.69
C LEU A 234 8.72 18.66 -23.30
N LEU A 235 9.81 19.33 -22.99
CA LEU A 235 10.99 18.74 -22.36
C LEU A 235 11.03 19.20 -20.90
N ILE A 236 11.06 18.25 -19.98
CA ILE A 236 11.21 18.50 -18.55
C ILE A 236 12.42 17.73 -18.05
N GLY A 237 13.32 18.41 -17.36
CA GLY A 237 14.44 17.80 -16.65
C GLY A 237 13.97 17.09 -15.38
N SER A 238 14.81 16.25 -14.85
CA SER A 238 14.62 15.67 -13.52
C SER A 238 15.94 15.53 -12.79
N SER A 239 15.88 15.71 -11.47
CA SER A 239 17.01 15.54 -10.57
C SER A 239 16.70 14.40 -9.61
N LEU A 240 17.53 13.35 -9.59
CA LEU A 240 17.32 12.15 -8.79
C LEU A 240 18.48 11.95 -7.80
N GLY A 241 18.15 11.81 -6.53
CA GLY A 241 19.10 11.45 -5.47
C GLY A 241 18.87 10.01 -5.00
N ILE A 242 19.93 9.23 -4.92
CA ILE A 242 19.87 7.84 -4.42
C ILE A 242 20.59 7.75 -3.08
N ALA A 243 19.99 7.07 -2.11
CA ALA A 243 20.62 6.69 -0.86
C ALA A 243 20.39 5.20 -0.56
N HIS A 244 21.44 4.49 -0.17
CA HIS A 244 21.32 3.08 0.25
C HIS A 244 20.95 3.00 1.73
N ALA A 245 19.98 2.14 2.05
CA ALA A 245 19.63 1.86 3.43
C ALA A 245 20.77 1.13 4.14
N ARG A 246 20.93 1.42 5.43
CA ARG A 246 21.95 0.83 6.30
C ARG A 246 21.31 -0.04 7.35
N ALA A 247 22.05 -1.01 7.83
CA ALA A 247 21.64 -1.78 8.98
C ALA A 247 21.34 -0.83 10.17
N GLN A 248 20.18 -1.02 10.80
CA GLN A 248 19.67 -0.19 11.90
C GLN A 248 19.51 1.30 11.57
N GLY A 249 19.51 1.66 10.27
CA GLY A 249 19.17 3.00 9.79
C GLY A 249 17.66 3.24 9.83
N GLY A 250 17.24 4.43 10.27
CA GLY A 250 15.83 4.85 10.27
C GLY A 250 15.35 5.38 8.92
N ALA A 251 14.02 5.55 8.79
CA ALA A 251 13.40 6.12 7.60
C ALA A 251 13.82 7.59 7.37
N ASP A 252 13.81 8.42 8.41
CA ASP A 252 14.12 9.84 8.29
C ASP A 252 15.56 10.12 7.83
N PRO A 253 16.62 9.48 8.39
CA PRO A 253 17.97 9.61 7.85
C PRO A 253 18.08 9.17 6.40
N LEU A 254 17.43 8.08 6.00
CA LEU A 254 17.47 7.60 4.62
C LEU A 254 16.81 8.58 3.65
N MET A 255 15.63 9.11 3.99
CA MET A 255 14.94 10.15 3.25
C MET A 255 15.80 11.41 3.12
N TRP A 256 16.42 11.84 4.21
CA TRP A 256 17.32 13.01 4.23
C TRP A 256 18.55 12.81 3.33
N HIS A 257 19.19 11.66 3.38
CA HIS A 257 20.35 11.36 2.52
C HIS A 257 19.98 11.37 1.03
N ALA A 258 18.85 10.78 0.65
CA ALA A 258 18.37 10.80 -0.72
C ALA A 258 18.02 12.22 -1.17
N HIS A 259 17.42 13.04 -0.29
CA HIS A 259 17.13 14.44 -0.56
C HIS A 259 18.42 15.25 -0.79
N ILE A 260 19.45 15.10 0.06
CA ILE A 260 20.75 15.76 -0.15
C ILE A 260 21.35 15.40 -1.52
N ALA A 261 21.33 14.10 -1.87
CA ALA A 261 21.84 13.67 -3.16
C ALA A 261 21.04 14.27 -4.33
N MET A 262 19.72 14.39 -4.20
CA MET A 262 18.87 15.05 -5.19
C MET A 262 19.21 16.54 -5.34
N GLN A 263 19.47 17.26 -4.24
CA GLN A 263 19.90 18.65 -4.29
C GLN A 263 21.26 18.80 -4.98
N GLN A 264 22.17 17.84 -4.82
CA GLN A 264 23.43 17.81 -5.56
C GLN A 264 23.21 17.58 -7.05
N ALA A 265 22.30 16.69 -7.42
CA ALA A 265 21.92 16.50 -8.82
C ALA A 265 21.34 17.78 -9.45
N LYS A 266 20.52 18.54 -8.72
CA LYS A 266 19.97 19.85 -9.17
C LYS A 266 21.02 20.92 -9.50
N SER A 267 22.22 20.82 -8.93
CA SER A 267 23.31 21.74 -9.26
C SER A 267 23.87 21.55 -10.67
N THR A 268 23.52 20.42 -11.33
CA THR A 268 23.89 20.07 -12.69
C THR A 268 22.69 20.27 -13.61
N GLN A 269 22.86 20.92 -14.77
CA GLN A 269 21.76 21.14 -15.71
C GLN A 269 21.35 19.85 -16.42
N GLY A 270 20.03 19.66 -16.59
CA GLY A 270 19.43 18.55 -17.34
C GLY A 270 18.96 17.39 -16.44
N CYS A 271 18.66 16.25 -17.04
CA CYS A 271 18.33 15.02 -16.32
C CYS A 271 19.58 14.41 -15.74
N THR A 272 19.70 14.38 -14.41
CA THR A 272 20.88 13.84 -13.73
C THR A 272 20.49 13.07 -12.48
N PHE A 273 21.43 12.26 -11.99
CA PHE A 273 21.29 11.63 -10.70
C PHE A 273 22.57 11.73 -9.88
N HIS A 274 22.43 11.63 -8.58
CA HIS A 274 23.53 11.59 -7.63
C HIS A 274 23.32 10.50 -6.59
N ILE A 275 24.42 9.84 -6.18
CA ILE A 275 24.38 8.84 -5.12
C ILE A 275 24.95 9.44 -3.85
N PHE A 276 24.20 9.35 -2.75
CA PHE A 276 24.66 9.85 -1.46
C PHE A 276 25.93 9.12 -1.00
N ASN A 277 26.96 9.89 -0.73
CA ASN A 277 28.23 9.39 -0.20
C ASN A 277 28.68 10.25 0.98
N GLU A 278 28.76 9.66 2.18
CA GLU A 278 29.15 10.37 3.40
C GLU A 278 30.53 11.04 3.33
N ARG A 279 31.45 10.51 2.51
CA ARG A 279 32.82 11.06 2.40
C ARG A 279 32.84 12.42 1.70
N ILE A 280 31.86 12.69 0.83
CA ILE A 280 31.77 13.92 0.05
C ILE A 280 31.02 15.01 0.83
N ASN A 281 30.12 14.65 1.74
CA ASN A 281 29.23 15.58 2.46
C ASN A 281 29.77 16.05 3.83
N ARG A 282 31.02 15.78 4.17
CA ARG A 282 31.67 16.26 5.40
C ARG A 282 32.46 17.56 5.25
N ASN A 283 32.37 18.21 4.11
CA ASN A 283 33.04 19.53 3.88
C ASN A 283 32.04 20.68 3.90
#